data_7f50e5c6205b8770084a381659407481
#
_entry.id   7f50e5c6205b8770084a381659407481
#
_cell.length_a   1.000
_cell.length_b   1.000
_cell.length_c   1.000
_cell.angle_alpha   90.00
_cell.angle_beta   90.00
_cell.angle_gamma   90.00
#
_symmetry.space_group_name_H-M   'P 1'
#
loop_
_entity.id
_entity.type
_entity.pdbx_description
1 polymer ?
#
loop_
_entity_poly.entity_id
_entity_poly.type
_entity_poly.pdbx_seq_one_letter_code
_entity_poly.pdbx_strand_id
1 'polypeptide(L)'
;MRNEAIDVIKSVNETIKISSKAKVRTVISHHKCAGRENWGKSKKTLELIGEAKKNNFLDLDCYPYTASSTMLLKSFVKRADKVLVTWSDNYPDILGQDLNDLAQQFGISIDETIDKLYPAGAIYFQMDDQDLNRILKFPGSMIGSDGIPGDRHPHPRLW
;
A
#
# COMPACT_ATOMS: atom_id res chain seq x y z
N MET A 1 5.08 -5.69 6.27
CA MET A 1 6.46 -5.98 5.77
C MET A 1 7.30 -4.72 5.79
N ARG A 2 8.65 -4.84 5.69
CA ARG A 2 9.57 -3.68 5.71
C ARG A 2 9.53 -2.84 4.43
N ASN A 3 9.31 -3.47 3.30
CA ASN A 3 9.23 -2.81 1.99
C ASN A 3 8.25 -3.56 1.08
N GLU A 4 7.38 -2.84 0.42
CA GLU A 4 6.33 -3.37 -0.48
C GLU A 4 6.54 -2.95 -1.94
N ALA A 5 7.66 -2.28 -2.21
CA ALA A 5 8.06 -1.78 -3.52
C ALA A 5 9.30 -2.54 -4.03
N ILE A 6 10.40 -1.82 -4.28
CA ILE A 6 11.59 -2.37 -4.95
C ILE A 6 12.16 -3.63 -4.26
N ASP A 7 12.13 -3.68 -2.93
CA ASP A 7 12.63 -4.79 -2.11
C ASP A 7 11.54 -5.75 -1.61
N VAL A 8 10.35 -5.77 -2.23
CA VAL A 8 9.23 -6.60 -1.78
C VAL A 8 9.61 -8.09 -1.65
N ILE A 9 10.36 -8.63 -2.59
CA ILE A 9 10.83 -10.03 -2.56
C ILE A 9 11.77 -10.27 -1.38
N LYS A 10 12.70 -9.35 -1.12
CA LYS A 10 13.57 -9.42 0.06
C LYS A 10 12.77 -9.37 1.36
N SER A 11 11.78 -8.49 1.43
CA SER A 11 10.94 -8.32 2.62
C SER A 11 10.09 -9.55 2.92
N VAL A 12 9.57 -10.21 1.89
CA VAL A 12 8.88 -11.50 2.03
C VAL A 12 9.84 -12.57 2.57
N ASN A 13 11.03 -12.71 1.99
CA ASN A 13 12.04 -13.65 2.47
C ASN A 13 12.48 -13.37 3.92
N GLU A 14 12.63 -12.09 4.29
CA GLU A 14 12.94 -11.70 5.67
C GLU A 14 11.83 -12.15 6.63
N THR A 15 10.56 -11.91 6.27
CA THR A 15 9.40 -12.32 7.07
C THR A 15 9.33 -13.84 7.24
N ILE A 16 9.53 -14.59 6.15
CA ILE A 16 9.59 -16.07 6.18
C ILE A 16 10.71 -16.54 7.12
N LYS A 17 11.90 -15.95 7.02
CA LYS A 17 13.03 -16.29 7.87
C LYS A 17 12.77 -16.01 9.36
N ILE A 18 12.12 -14.87 9.67
CA ILE A 18 11.75 -14.50 11.05
C ILE A 18 10.72 -15.52 11.59
N SER A 19 9.64 -15.78 10.85
CA SER A 19 8.60 -16.74 11.22
C SER A 19 9.20 -18.13 11.52
N SER A 20 10.02 -18.64 10.61
CA SER A 20 10.66 -19.94 10.73
C SER A 20 11.62 -20.04 11.92
N LYS A 21 12.49 -19.04 12.11
CA LYS A 21 13.47 -19.05 13.20
C LYS A 21 12.84 -18.85 14.57
N ALA A 22 11.88 -17.96 14.68
CA ALA A 22 11.19 -17.67 15.94
C ALA A 22 10.10 -18.70 16.27
N LYS A 23 9.72 -19.56 15.29
CA LYS A 23 8.63 -20.55 15.39
C LYS A 23 7.31 -19.90 15.82
N VAL A 24 6.99 -18.72 15.25
CA VAL A 24 5.76 -17.98 15.54
C VAL A 24 4.82 -17.99 14.36
N ARG A 25 3.51 -17.96 14.65
CA ARG A 25 2.50 -17.69 13.63
C ARG A 25 2.68 -16.27 13.11
N THR A 26 2.67 -16.12 11.79
CA THR A 26 2.93 -14.85 11.15
C THR A 26 1.90 -14.59 10.05
N VAL A 27 1.38 -13.38 10.00
CA VAL A 27 0.56 -12.90 8.88
C VAL A 27 1.31 -11.81 8.15
N ILE A 28 1.48 -11.97 6.84
CA ILE A 28 1.94 -10.90 5.96
C ILE A 28 0.72 -10.03 5.68
N SER A 29 0.54 -8.98 6.49
CA SER A 29 -0.62 -8.10 6.39
C SER A 29 -0.54 -7.18 5.18
N HIS A 30 -1.71 -6.91 4.57
CA HIS A 30 -1.93 -6.04 3.39
C HIS A 30 -0.90 -6.27 2.27
N HIS A 31 -0.66 -7.56 1.90
CA HIS A 31 0.33 -7.91 0.88
C HIS A 31 0.05 -7.23 -0.46
N LYS A 32 1.06 -6.57 -1.00
CA LYS A 32 1.00 -5.85 -2.30
C LYS A 32 2.38 -5.73 -2.94
N CYS A 33 2.39 -5.37 -4.23
CA CYS A 33 3.57 -4.96 -4.97
C CYS A 33 3.33 -3.52 -5.45
N ALA A 34 3.90 -2.55 -4.76
CA ALA A 34 3.62 -1.13 -4.95
C ALA A 34 4.60 -0.47 -5.93
N GLY A 35 4.08 0.34 -6.87
CA GLY A 35 4.83 1.04 -7.90
C GLY A 35 4.98 0.22 -9.18
N ARG A 36 4.90 0.89 -10.34
CA ARG A 36 4.90 0.25 -11.68
C ARG A 36 6.08 -0.69 -11.91
N GLU A 37 7.25 -0.34 -11.41
CA GLU A 37 8.48 -1.13 -11.53
C GLU A 37 8.44 -2.45 -10.75
N ASN A 38 7.41 -2.63 -9.94
CA ASN A 38 7.22 -3.82 -9.11
C ASN A 38 6.04 -4.69 -9.56
N TRP A 39 5.26 -4.24 -10.54
CA TRP A 39 4.14 -4.99 -11.08
C TRP A 39 4.59 -6.34 -11.65
N GLY A 40 3.80 -7.37 -11.41
CA GLY A 40 4.12 -8.76 -11.75
C GLY A 40 4.95 -9.50 -10.69
N LYS A 41 5.58 -8.82 -9.72
CA LYS A 41 6.38 -9.46 -8.66
C LYS A 41 5.54 -10.32 -7.72
N SER A 42 4.20 -10.16 -7.70
CA SER A 42 3.32 -11.03 -6.90
C SER A 42 3.45 -12.50 -7.28
N LYS A 43 3.80 -12.83 -8.54
CA LYS A 43 4.10 -14.21 -8.94
C LYS A 43 5.18 -14.82 -8.05
N LYS A 44 6.29 -14.10 -7.89
CA LYS A 44 7.43 -14.58 -7.10
C LYS A 44 7.16 -14.53 -5.60
N THR A 45 6.51 -13.48 -5.11
CA THR A 45 6.22 -13.39 -3.67
C THR A 45 5.26 -14.50 -3.22
N LEU A 46 4.23 -14.82 -4.01
CA LEU A 46 3.27 -15.89 -3.71
C LEU A 46 3.89 -17.29 -3.83
N GLU A 47 4.81 -17.50 -4.78
CA GLU A 47 5.61 -18.73 -4.84
C GLU A 47 6.37 -18.94 -3.53
N LEU A 48 7.11 -17.93 -3.05
CA LEU A 48 7.88 -18.00 -1.80
C LEU A 48 6.98 -18.23 -0.57
N ILE A 49 5.85 -17.54 -0.52
CA ILE A 49 4.87 -17.69 0.56
C ILE A 49 4.26 -19.10 0.53
N GLY A 50 3.89 -19.60 -0.64
CA GLY A 50 3.32 -20.92 -0.82
C GLY A 50 4.27 -22.04 -0.38
N GLU A 51 5.55 -21.94 -0.71
CA GLU A 51 6.56 -22.87 -0.24
C GLU A 51 6.74 -22.80 1.28
N ALA A 52 6.78 -21.60 1.83
CA ALA A 52 6.93 -21.40 3.27
C ALA A 52 5.72 -21.93 4.06
N LYS A 53 4.50 -21.81 3.55
CA LYS A 53 3.26 -22.31 4.19
C LYS A 53 3.30 -23.83 4.41
N LYS A 54 4.00 -24.59 3.63
CA LYS A 54 4.12 -26.05 3.79
C LYS A 54 4.78 -26.44 5.10
N ASN A 55 5.67 -25.62 5.63
CA ASN A 55 6.51 -25.91 6.78
C ASN A 55 6.39 -24.89 7.93
N ASN A 56 5.68 -23.80 7.73
CA ASN A 56 5.56 -22.70 8.69
C ASN A 56 4.09 -22.26 8.83
N PHE A 57 3.76 -21.71 9.99
CA PHE A 57 2.48 -21.04 10.21
C PHE A 57 2.53 -19.61 9.63
N LEU A 58 2.51 -19.52 8.30
CA LEU A 58 2.56 -18.25 7.56
C LEU A 58 1.28 -18.09 6.74
N ASP A 59 0.60 -16.97 6.94
CA ASP A 59 -0.57 -16.57 6.19
C ASP A 59 -0.38 -15.16 5.62
N LEU A 60 -1.33 -14.71 4.81
CA LEU A 60 -1.35 -13.35 4.30
C LEU A 60 -2.78 -12.82 4.24
N ASP A 61 -2.90 -11.50 4.30
CA ASP A 61 -4.13 -10.79 3.93
C ASP A 61 -3.84 -9.75 2.85
N CYS A 62 -4.87 -9.35 2.15
CA CYS A 62 -4.86 -8.19 1.27
C CYS A 62 -6.21 -7.49 1.27
N TYR A 63 -6.28 -6.30 0.71
CA TYR A 63 -7.53 -5.57 0.48
C TYR A 63 -7.83 -5.53 -1.03
N PRO A 64 -9.13 -5.47 -1.42
CA PRO A 64 -9.53 -5.62 -2.82
C PRO A 64 -9.44 -4.30 -3.62
N TYR A 65 -8.38 -3.52 -3.43
CA TYR A 65 -8.18 -2.22 -4.08
C TYR A 65 -6.76 -2.06 -4.60
N THR A 66 -6.60 -1.33 -5.72
CA THR A 66 -5.30 -1.00 -6.31
C THR A 66 -4.66 0.27 -5.73
N ALA A 67 -5.23 0.78 -4.64
CA ALA A 67 -4.74 1.96 -3.96
C ALA A 67 -4.45 1.69 -2.48
N SER A 68 -3.48 2.39 -1.92
CA SER A 68 -3.17 2.39 -0.48
C SER A 68 -3.49 3.74 0.15
N SER A 69 -3.72 3.79 1.46
CA SER A 69 -3.94 5.02 2.20
C SER A 69 -2.97 5.12 3.36
N THR A 70 -2.34 6.29 3.50
CA THR A 70 -1.44 6.63 4.62
C THR A 70 -1.16 8.14 4.63
N MET A 71 -0.19 8.58 5.43
CA MET A 71 0.28 9.98 5.44
C MET A 71 0.76 10.42 4.05
N LEU A 72 0.55 11.70 3.72
CA LEU A 72 1.05 12.30 2.48
C LEU A 72 2.58 12.45 2.55
N LEU A 73 3.30 11.60 1.80
CA LEU A 73 4.75 11.54 1.81
C LEU A 73 5.32 11.61 0.38
N LYS A 74 6.34 12.45 0.18
CA LYS A 74 7.04 12.62 -1.12
C LYS A 74 7.53 11.31 -1.72
N SER A 75 8.02 10.39 -0.89
CA SER A 75 8.53 9.08 -1.34
C SER A 75 7.42 8.18 -1.92
N PHE A 76 6.19 8.32 -1.46
CA PHE A 76 5.05 7.55 -1.95
C PHE A 76 4.44 8.18 -3.21
N VAL A 77 4.39 9.51 -3.26
CA VAL A 77 3.91 10.25 -4.44
C VAL A 77 4.72 9.88 -5.69
N LYS A 78 6.05 9.79 -5.58
CA LYS A 78 6.96 9.47 -6.71
C LYS A 78 6.70 8.13 -7.40
N ARG A 79 6.01 7.20 -6.77
CA ARG A 79 5.72 5.86 -7.29
C ARG A 79 4.25 5.60 -7.59
N ALA A 80 3.38 6.56 -7.30
CA ALA A 80 1.95 6.47 -7.54
C ALA A 80 1.58 7.12 -8.88
N ASP A 81 0.60 6.53 -9.58
CA ASP A 81 0.06 7.08 -10.82
C ASP A 81 -0.89 8.24 -10.56
N LYS A 82 -1.56 8.20 -9.42
CA LYS A 82 -2.51 9.22 -8.97
C LYS A 82 -2.47 9.29 -7.45
N VAL A 83 -2.61 10.49 -6.90
CA VAL A 83 -2.67 10.74 -5.45
C VAL A 83 -3.86 11.63 -5.13
N LEU A 84 -4.76 11.16 -4.26
CA LEU A 84 -5.85 11.97 -3.72
C LEU A 84 -5.53 12.34 -2.27
N VAL A 85 -5.68 13.61 -1.94
CA VAL A 85 -5.52 14.08 -0.55
C VAL A 85 -6.78 13.75 0.24
N THR A 86 -6.65 13.00 1.33
CA THR A 86 -7.80 12.57 2.16
C THR A 86 -8.12 13.52 3.29
N TRP A 87 -7.15 14.26 3.76
CA TRP A 87 -7.27 15.34 4.74
C TRP A 87 -6.00 16.16 4.81
N SER A 88 -6.11 17.39 5.32
CA SER A 88 -4.97 18.24 5.71
C SER A 88 -5.41 19.07 6.90
N ASP A 89 -4.55 19.20 7.90
CA ASP A 89 -4.83 20.07 9.06
C ASP A 89 -4.79 21.56 8.65
N ASN A 90 -3.93 21.91 7.69
CA ASN A 90 -3.76 23.28 7.22
C ASN A 90 -4.83 23.69 6.20
N TYR A 91 -5.45 22.73 5.50
CA TYR A 91 -6.40 22.95 4.40
C TYR A 91 -7.58 21.97 4.49
N PRO A 92 -8.53 22.16 5.41
CA PRO A 92 -9.61 21.20 5.67
C PRO A 92 -10.58 21.01 4.50
N ASP A 93 -10.65 21.97 3.56
CA ASP A 93 -11.63 21.96 2.47
C ASP A 93 -11.15 21.24 1.19
N ILE A 94 -9.96 20.65 1.21
CA ILE A 94 -9.37 19.99 0.02
C ILE A 94 -9.61 18.48 -0.05
N LEU A 95 -10.56 17.97 0.68
CA LEU A 95 -10.84 16.53 0.78
C LEU A 95 -11.11 15.88 -0.58
N GLY A 96 -10.40 14.81 -0.89
CA GLY A 96 -10.59 14.01 -2.12
C GLY A 96 -10.05 14.65 -3.39
N GLN A 97 -9.36 15.80 -3.32
CA GLN A 97 -8.77 16.44 -4.50
C GLN A 97 -7.48 15.76 -4.93
N ASP A 98 -7.24 15.79 -6.25
CA ASP A 98 -5.98 15.30 -6.83
C ASP A 98 -4.82 16.20 -6.46
N LEU A 99 -3.68 15.64 -6.07
CA LEU A 99 -2.50 16.38 -5.65
C LEU A 99 -1.91 17.24 -6.79
N ASN A 100 -2.02 16.79 -8.06
CA ASN A 100 -1.56 17.58 -9.20
C ASN A 100 -2.46 18.81 -9.42
N ASP A 101 -3.78 18.63 -9.28
CA ASP A 101 -4.74 19.73 -9.41
C ASP A 101 -4.50 20.79 -8.32
N LEU A 102 -4.23 20.36 -7.09
CA LEU A 102 -3.87 21.25 -5.98
C LEU A 102 -2.57 22.01 -6.24
N ALA A 103 -1.55 21.34 -6.79
CA ALA A 103 -0.29 21.99 -7.15
C ALA A 103 -0.50 23.08 -8.23
N GLN A 104 -1.32 22.79 -9.24
CA GLN A 104 -1.70 23.75 -10.27
C GLN A 104 -2.48 24.93 -9.67
N GLN A 105 -3.45 24.67 -8.81
CA GLN A 105 -4.25 25.68 -8.14
C GLN A 105 -3.39 26.61 -7.26
N PHE A 106 -2.40 26.06 -6.57
CA PHE A 106 -1.47 26.83 -5.75
C PHE A 106 -0.36 27.52 -6.55
N GLY A 107 -0.14 27.13 -7.82
CA GLY A 107 0.93 27.65 -8.66
C GLY A 107 2.34 27.30 -8.18
N ILE A 108 2.51 26.15 -7.50
CA ILE A 108 3.77 25.67 -6.94
C ILE A 108 4.03 24.20 -7.34
N SER A 109 5.24 23.72 -7.08
CA SER A 109 5.60 22.31 -7.35
C SER A 109 4.84 21.33 -6.47
N ILE A 110 4.79 20.06 -6.88
CA ILE A 110 4.23 18.96 -6.09
C ILE A 110 4.90 18.84 -4.71
N ASP A 111 6.23 18.94 -4.67
CA ASP A 111 6.99 18.84 -3.42
C ASP A 111 6.66 19.99 -2.45
N GLU A 112 6.52 21.21 -2.95
CA GLU A 112 6.09 22.38 -2.16
C GLU A 112 4.61 22.24 -1.72
N THR A 113 3.76 21.68 -2.57
CA THR A 113 2.36 21.40 -2.23
C THR A 113 2.27 20.41 -1.08
N ILE A 114 3.05 19.33 -1.11
CA ILE A 114 3.12 18.37 0.00
C ILE A 114 3.54 19.05 1.30
N ASP A 115 4.60 19.86 1.26
CA ASP A 115 5.10 20.57 2.44
C ASP A 115 4.04 21.56 2.99
N LYS A 116 3.33 22.24 2.10
CA LYS A 116 2.26 23.19 2.44
C LYS A 116 1.05 22.50 3.10
N LEU A 117 0.69 21.31 2.64
CA LEU A 117 -0.44 20.55 3.14
C LEU A 117 -0.15 19.83 4.48
N TYR A 118 1.11 19.60 4.80
CA TYR A 118 1.51 18.77 5.95
C TYR A 118 1.07 19.38 7.30
N PRO A 119 0.58 18.58 8.27
CA PRO A 119 0.32 17.14 8.14
C PRO A 119 -0.94 16.85 7.31
N ALA A 120 -0.87 15.81 6.49
CA ALA A 120 -1.95 15.42 5.58
C ALA A 120 -1.96 13.90 5.34
N GLY A 121 -3.12 13.37 4.96
CA GLY A 121 -3.29 11.98 4.51
C GLY A 121 -3.53 11.91 3.01
N ALA A 122 -3.25 10.75 2.40
CA ALA A 122 -3.45 10.56 0.98
C ALA A 122 -3.76 9.10 0.60
N ILE A 123 -4.48 8.95 -0.51
CA ILE A 123 -4.71 7.71 -1.23
C ILE A 123 -3.75 7.66 -2.42
N TYR A 124 -3.01 6.56 -2.57
CA TYR A 124 -2.02 6.34 -3.62
C TYR A 124 -2.45 5.22 -4.54
N PHE A 125 -2.77 5.51 -5.78
CA PHE A 125 -3.04 4.52 -6.83
C PHE A 125 -1.71 4.03 -7.38
N GLN A 126 -1.27 2.83 -6.98
CA GLN A 126 0.08 2.36 -7.24
C GLN A 126 0.22 0.83 -7.41
N MET A 127 -0.88 0.07 -7.39
CA MET A 127 -0.88 -1.37 -7.59
C MET A 127 -1.53 -1.75 -8.91
N ASP A 128 -1.16 -2.94 -9.39
CA ASP A 128 -1.70 -3.55 -10.61
C ASP A 128 -2.86 -4.50 -10.30
N ASP A 129 -3.92 -4.45 -11.11
CA ASP A 129 -5.09 -5.31 -10.99
C ASP A 129 -4.74 -6.80 -11.13
N GLN A 130 -3.78 -7.14 -11.99
CA GLN A 130 -3.37 -8.54 -12.17
C GLN A 130 -2.65 -9.08 -10.94
N ASP A 131 -1.81 -8.25 -10.30
CA ASP A 131 -1.15 -8.61 -9.03
C ASP A 131 -2.19 -8.75 -7.92
N LEU A 132 -3.09 -7.79 -7.80
CA LEU A 132 -4.18 -7.83 -6.82
C LEU A 132 -5.02 -9.10 -6.98
N ASN A 133 -5.52 -9.37 -8.19
CA ASN A 133 -6.32 -10.57 -8.48
C ASN A 133 -5.56 -11.86 -8.18
N ARG A 134 -4.26 -11.91 -8.41
CA ARG A 134 -3.41 -13.07 -8.12
C ARG A 134 -3.28 -13.29 -6.62
N ILE A 135 -3.12 -12.21 -5.86
CA ILE A 135 -3.03 -12.28 -4.39
C ILE A 135 -4.39 -12.69 -3.80
N LEU A 136 -5.50 -12.11 -4.26
CA LEU A 136 -6.85 -12.47 -3.81
C LEU A 136 -7.21 -13.94 -4.07
N LYS A 137 -6.77 -14.48 -5.21
CA LYS A 137 -7.00 -15.89 -5.59
C LYS A 137 -6.02 -16.87 -4.96
N PHE A 138 -5.01 -16.39 -4.25
CA PHE A 138 -4.03 -17.27 -3.62
C PHE A 138 -4.69 -18.08 -2.50
N PRO A 139 -4.49 -19.44 -2.44
CA PRO A 139 -5.12 -20.30 -1.45
C PRO A 139 -4.83 -19.86 0.00
N GLY A 140 -5.89 -19.54 0.73
CA GLY A 140 -5.79 -19.06 2.11
C GLY A 140 -5.42 -17.59 2.25
N SER A 141 -5.54 -16.79 1.17
CA SER A 141 -5.53 -15.33 1.29
C SER A 141 -6.75 -14.86 2.06
N MET A 142 -6.53 -14.02 3.04
CA MET A 142 -7.60 -13.39 3.83
C MET A 142 -7.90 -12.00 3.28
N ILE A 143 -9.12 -11.52 3.50
CA ILE A 143 -9.52 -10.15 3.12
C ILE A 143 -9.48 -9.26 4.36
N GLY A 144 -8.67 -8.21 4.30
CA GLY A 144 -8.63 -7.15 5.29
C GLY A 144 -9.06 -5.82 4.67
N SER A 145 -9.56 -4.88 5.45
CA SER A 145 -9.88 -3.53 4.95
C SER A 145 -8.65 -2.62 4.95
N ASP A 146 -7.73 -2.82 5.87
CA ASP A 146 -6.61 -1.89 6.16
C ASP A 146 -7.12 -0.44 6.37
N GLY A 147 -8.38 -0.31 6.84
CA GLY A 147 -9.03 0.97 7.07
C GLY A 147 -8.33 1.73 8.20
N ILE A 148 -8.15 3.04 8.01
CA ILE A 148 -7.52 3.92 8.99
C ILE A 148 -8.62 4.65 9.75
N PRO A 149 -8.75 4.46 11.08
CA PRO A 149 -9.70 5.23 11.88
C PRO A 149 -9.38 6.72 11.81
N GLY A 150 -10.41 7.53 11.55
CA GLY A 150 -10.28 8.99 11.50
C GLY A 150 -9.95 9.58 10.13
N ASP A 151 -9.81 8.78 9.08
CA ASP A 151 -9.77 9.29 7.71
C ASP A 151 -11.07 10.04 7.41
N ARG A 152 -10.97 11.33 7.09
CA ARG A 152 -12.13 12.21 6.85
C ARG A 152 -12.71 12.04 5.45
N HIS A 153 -11.90 11.60 4.49
CA HIS A 153 -12.35 11.18 3.17
C HIS A 153 -12.33 9.65 3.12
N PRO A 154 -13.49 8.99 3.02
CA PRO A 154 -13.54 7.54 3.04
C PRO A 154 -12.75 6.98 1.86
N HIS A 155 -11.75 6.17 2.17
CA HIS A 155 -11.08 5.32 1.20
C HIS A 155 -12.07 4.27 0.69
N PRO A 156 -12.01 3.84 -0.57
CA PRO A 156 -12.83 2.74 -1.09
C PRO A 156 -12.85 1.48 -0.21
N ARG A 157 -11.84 1.29 0.62
CA ARG A 157 -11.75 0.21 1.62
C ARG A 157 -12.81 0.26 2.73
N LEU A 158 -13.51 1.37 2.90
CA LEU A 158 -14.47 1.58 3.97
C LEU A 158 -15.93 1.49 3.51
N TRP A 159 -16.16 1.17 2.24
CA TRP A 159 -17.50 0.96 1.65
C TRP A 159 -17.86 -0.53 1.61
#